data_ac8f81ee47f0e5778c0176381497e0d5
#
_entry.id   ac8f81ee47f0e5778c0176381497e0d5
#
_cell.length_a   1.000
_cell.length_b   1.000
_cell.length_c   1.000
_cell.angle_alpha   90.00
_cell.angle_beta   90.00
_cell.angle_gamma   90.00
#
_symmetry.space_group_name_H-M   'P 1'
#
loop_
_entity.id
_entity.type
_entity.pdbx_description
1 polymer ?
#
loop_
_entity_poly.entity_id
_entity_poly.type
_entity_poly.pdbx_seq_one_letter_code
_entity_poly.pdbx_strand_id
1 'polypeptide(L)'
;SKKVFDYLSRFTEWRPYYHRVRAVVEGKEVPLPFSLATLRALFSPRLADRLEEKLIARFGYGARVPILRLREEEDPDLRFLADYVYKNVFEGYTLKQWGLRPEELSPSVTARVPVLVSHDTRYFQDAYQAMPKEGYTALFRRMLAHPNIKLLLQADWKEVEGEVKFARLVFTGPIDEFFGYLHGPLPYRSLRFRMELHPGPWAQEVGTVNYPNEHPYTRVTEFKHLTGQDYLPHSTLCYEYPEAYEPGRNEPYYPVPREENEERYRLYLEEAKKLKGVYFAGRLGDYRYYNMDQAVARALKLFEEIVHE
;
A
#
# COMPACT_ATOMS: atom_id res chain seq x y z
N SER A 1 -5.02 4.39 -13.23
CA SER A 1 -5.89 4.46 -14.42
C SER A 1 -5.90 5.87 -15.01
N LYS A 2 -6.16 5.99 -16.34
CA LYS A 2 -6.26 7.30 -17.02
C LYS A 2 -7.35 8.19 -16.40
N LYS A 3 -8.53 7.64 -16.12
CA LYS A 3 -9.66 8.36 -15.51
C LYS A 3 -9.29 9.05 -14.20
N VAL A 4 -8.57 8.35 -13.33
CA VAL A 4 -8.10 8.90 -12.04
C VAL A 4 -7.05 9.98 -12.26
N PHE A 5 -6.09 9.73 -13.13
CA PHE A 5 -5.03 10.69 -13.44
C PHE A 5 -5.61 11.99 -14.01
N ASP A 6 -6.51 11.90 -15.00
CA ASP A 6 -7.18 13.06 -15.61
C ASP A 6 -8.01 13.85 -14.58
N TYR A 7 -8.74 13.15 -13.71
CA TYR A 7 -9.52 13.79 -12.65
C TYR A 7 -8.64 14.60 -11.69
N LEU A 8 -7.58 13.99 -11.17
CA LEU A 8 -6.67 14.64 -10.24
C LEU A 8 -5.85 15.76 -10.88
N SER A 9 -5.55 15.67 -12.17
CA SER A 9 -4.86 16.70 -12.95
C SER A 9 -5.59 18.06 -12.98
N ARG A 10 -6.85 18.08 -12.63
CA ARG A 10 -7.62 19.32 -12.46
C ARG A 10 -7.17 20.14 -11.24
N PHE A 11 -6.49 19.52 -10.30
CA PHE A 11 -6.16 20.10 -8.99
C PHE A 11 -4.67 20.21 -8.72
N THR A 12 -3.82 19.67 -9.61
CA THR A 12 -2.36 19.74 -9.46
C THR A 12 -1.64 19.63 -10.79
N GLU A 13 -0.45 20.21 -10.85
CA GLU A 13 0.56 19.82 -11.81
C GLU A 13 1.30 18.59 -11.28
N TRP A 14 1.81 17.77 -12.19
CA TRP A 14 2.51 16.55 -11.85
C TRP A 14 4.02 16.70 -12.05
N ARG A 15 4.77 16.18 -11.09
CA ARG A 15 6.20 15.89 -11.22
C ARG A 15 6.36 14.41 -11.54
N PRO A 16 6.91 14.01 -12.69
CA PRO A 16 7.21 12.59 -12.96
C PRO A 16 8.03 12.00 -11.83
N TYR A 17 7.62 10.84 -11.35
CA TYR A 17 8.30 10.14 -10.27
C TYR A 17 8.17 8.62 -10.44
N TYR A 18 9.30 7.96 -10.66
CA TYR A 18 9.36 6.51 -10.76
C TYR A 18 9.85 5.94 -9.45
N HIS A 19 8.92 5.43 -8.65
CA HIS A 19 9.25 4.92 -7.33
C HIS A 19 10.21 3.74 -7.40
N ARG A 20 11.28 3.82 -6.63
CA ARG A 20 12.26 2.75 -6.45
C ARG A 20 12.31 2.38 -4.99
N VAL A 21 12.32 1.09 -4.74
CA VAL A 21 12.43 0.51 -3.40
C VAL A 21 13.62 -0.43 -3.40
N ARG A 22 14.39 -0.42 -2.31
CA ARG A 22 15.39 -1.44 -2.02
C ARG A 22 14.99 -2.25 -0.80
N ALA A 23 15.58 -3.42 -0.64
CA ALA A 23 15.51 -4.19 0.60
C ALA A 23 16.90 -4.55 1.09
N VAL A 24 17.07 -4.60 2.39
CA VAL A 24 18.28 -5.17 3.01
C VAL A 24 18.10 -6.67 3.10
N VAL A 25 18.88 -7.41 2.32
CA VAL A 25 18.90 -8.88 2.29
C VAL A 25 20.33 -9.33 2.54
N GLU A 26 20.55 -10.07 3.62
CA GLU A 26 21.90 -10.55 4.02
C GLU A 26 22.93 -9.41 4.05
N GLY A 27 22.53 -8.25 4.59
CA GLY A 27 23.39 -7.07 4.71
C GLY A 27 23.63 -6.27 3.41
N LYS A 28 22.98 -6.65 2.30
CA LYS A 28 23.07 -5.94 1.02
C LYS A 28 21.77 -5.22 0.71
N GLU A 29 21.84 -3.99 0.24
CA GLU A 29 20.71 -3.29 -0.35
C GLU A 29 20.51 -3.72 -1.80
N VAL A 30 19.37 -4.33 -2.09
CA VAL A 30 19.01 -4.86 -3.41
C VAL A 30 17.68 -4.30 -3.90
N PRO A 31 17.45 -4.18 -5.23
CA PRO A 31 16.20 -3.66 -5.76
C PRO A 31 14.99 -4.52 -5.39
N LEU A 32 13.81 -3.87 -5.18
CA LEU A 32 12.49 -4.47 -5.12
C LEU A 32 11.56 -3.84 -6.17
N PRO A 33 10.59 -4.60 -6.74
CA PRO A 33 10.30 -6.03 -6.50
C PRO A 33 11.50 -6.93 -6.77
N PHE A 34 11.50 -8.12 -6.18
CA PHE A 34 12.55 -9.10 -6.52
C PHE A 34 12.52 -9.35 -8.03
N SER A 35 13.63 -9.08 -8.70
CA SER A 35 13.72 -9.04 -10.15
C SER A 35 15.01 -9.71 -10.64
N LEU A 36 15.20 -9.79 -11.96
CA LEU A 36 16.47 -10.27 -12.52
C LEU A 36 17.65 -9.40 -12.09
N ALA A 37 17.45 -8.11 -11.86
CA ALA A 37 18.47 -7.23 -11.30
C ALA A 37 18.80 -7.60 -9.84
N THR A 38 17.80 -7.92 -9.02
CA THR A 38 17.98 -8.38 -7.64
C THR A 38 18.71 -9.72 -7.58
N LEU A 39 18.35 -10.64 -8.45
CA LEU A 39 18.97 -11.94 -8.60
C LEU A 39 20.48 -11.81 -8.89
N ARG A 40 20.85 -10.92 -9.82
CA ARG A 40 22.26 -10.63 -10.14
C ARG A 40 23.03 -9.94 -9.02
N ALA A 41 22.36 -9.18 -8.17
CA ALA A 41 22.99 -8.52 -7.02
C ALA A 41 23.28 -9.50 -5.86
N LEU A 42 22.50 -10.59 -5.75
CA LEU A 42 22.58 -11.53 -4.63
C LEU A 42 23.43 -12.77 -4.95
N PHE A 43 23.34 -13.29 -6.18
CA PHE A 43 23.98 -14.54 -6.56
C PHE A 43 25.23 -14.35 -7.41
N SER A 44 26.10 -15.36 -7.42
CA SER A 44 27.25 -15.36 -8.32
C SER A 44 26.82 -15.32 -9.79
N PRO A 45 27.60 -14.72 -10.69
CA PRO A 45 27.21 -14.59 -12.11
C PRO A 45 26.71 -15.87 -12.76
N ARG A 46 27.43 -16.97 -12.57
CA ARG A 46 27.06 -18.27 -13.15
C ARG A 46 25.71 -18.80 -12.63
N LEU A 47 25.44 -18.64 -11.35
CA LEU A 47 24.16 -19.04 -10.76
C LEU A 47 23.04 -18.12 -11.21
N ALA A 48 23.31 -16.82 -11.22
CA ALA A 48 22.35 -15.81 -11.68
C ALA A 48 21.93 -16.04 -13.14
N ASP A 49 22.89 -16.30 -14.04
CA ASP A 49 22.58 -16.60 -15.45
C ASP A 49 21.67 -17.83 -15.57
N ARG A 50 22.00 -18.93 -14.88
CA ARG A 50 21.20 -20.15 -14.91
C ARG A 50 19.78 -19.95 -14.38
N LEU A 51 19.63 -19.22 -13.27
CA LEU A 51 18.31 -18.94 -12.69
C LEU A 51 17.48 -18.00 -13.57
N GLU A 52 18.12 -16.99 -14.16
CA GLU A 52 17.49 -16.09 -15.12
C GLU A 52 16.98 -16.80 -16.36
N GLU A 53 17.81 -17.66 -16.99
CA GLU A 53 17.43 -18.48 -18.14
C GLU A 53 16.20 -19.35 -17.82
N LYS A 54 16.18 -20.00 -16.65
CA LYS A 54 15.05 -20.83 -16.22
C LYS A 54 13.79 -20.04 -15.95
N LEU A 55 13.89 -18.88 -15.29
CA LEU A 55 12.75 -18.00 -15.06
C LEU A 55 12.14 -17.52 -16.39
N ILE A 56 12.97 -17.08 -17.32
CA ILE A 56 12.52 -16.60 -18.63
C ILE A 56 11.90 -17.75 -19.44
N ALA A 57 12.53 -18.92 -19.44
CA ALA A 57 12.00 -20.09 -20.15
C ALA A 57 10.65 -20.55 -19.58
N ARG A 58 10.47 -20.49 -18.27
CA ARG A 58 9.26 -20.96 -17.58
C ARG A 58 8.09 -19.98 -17.63
N PHE A 59 8.37 -18.68 -17.42
CA PHE A 59 7.34 -17.68 -17.23
C PHE A 59 7.29 -16.61 -18.34
N GLY A 60 8.36 -16.46 -19.10
CA GLY A 60 8.53 -15.39 -20.09
C GLY A 60 9.09 -14.10 -19.47
N TYR A 61 9.84 -13.35 -20.30
CA TYR A 61 10.34 -12.03 -19.89
C TYR A 61 9.17 -11.05 -19.68
N GLY A 62 9.22 -10.27 -18.62
CA GLY A 62 8.16 -9.34 -18.21
C GLY A 62 7.08 -9.97 -17.33
N ALA A 63 7.12 -11.28 -17.09
CA ALA A 63 6.15 -11.96 -16.23
C ALA A 63 6.21 -11.47 -14.79
N ARG A 64 5.05 -11.44 -14.13
CA ARG A 64 4.86 -11.10 -12.72
C ARG A 64 4.40 -12.35 -11.98
N VAL A 65 5.29 -12.98 -11.25
CA VAL A 65 5.06 -14.28 -10.61
C VAL A 65 4.87 -14.11 -9.11
N PRO A 66 3.67 -14.36 -8.56
CA PRO A 66 3.46 -14.37 -7.12
C PRO A 66 4.41 -15.37 -6.44
N ILE A 67 4.97 -15.01 -5.29
CA ILE A 67 5.95 -15.84 -4.60
C ILE A 67 5.40 -17.24 -4.25
N LEU A 68 4.15 -17.33 -3.82
CA LEU A 68 3.52 -18.60 -3.49
C LEU A 68 3.38 -19.49 -4.72
N ARG A 69 3.11 -18.91 -5.90
CA ARG A 69 3.09 -19.64 -7.17
C ARG A 69 4.48 -20.14 -7.58
N LEU A 70 5.53 -19.32 -7.36
CA LEU A 70 6.91 -19.73 -7.66
C LEU A 70 7.35 -20.91 -6.78
N ARG A 71 6.87 -21.00 -5.55
CA ARG A 71 7.15 -22.11 -4.62
C ARG A 71 6.49 -23.44 -5.02
N GLU A 72 5.53 -23.43 -5.93
CA GLU A 72 4.89 -24.64 -6.47
C GLU A 72 5.71 -25.29 -7.61
N GLU A 73 6.78 -24.65 -8.09
CA GLU A 73 7.60 -25.19 -9.18
C GLU A 73 8.39 -26.42 -8.74
N GLU A 74 8.48 -27.40 -9.63
CA GLU A 74 9.18 -28.66 -9.37
C GLU A 74 10.67 -28.62 -9.74
N ASP A 75 11.07 -27.69 -10.62
CA ASP A 75 12.47 -27.51 -11.00
C ASP A 75 13.32 -27.16 -9.77
N PRO A 76 14.38 -27.92 -9.47
CA PRO A 76 15.17 -27.72 -8.26
C PRO A 76 15.80 -26.32 -8.12
N ASP A 77 16.21 -25.70 -9.23
CA ASP A 77 16.79 -24.35 -9.21
C ASP A 77 15.73 -23.29 -8.96
N LEU A 78 14.54 -23.43 -9.57
CA LEU A 78 13.42 -22.51 -9.34
C LEU A 78 12.88 -22.66 -7.92
N ARG A 79 12.81 -23.87 -7.39
CA ARG A 79 12.42 -24.12 -6.00
C ARG A 79 13.42 -23.54 -5.00
N PHE A 80 14.71 -23.73 -5.24
CA PHE A 80 15.76 -23.10 -4.43
C PHE A 80 15.60 -21.57 -4.41
N LEU A 81 15.42 -20.97 -5.59
CA LEU A 81 15.20 -19.52 -5.70
C LEU A 81 13.93 -19.09 -4.96
N ALA A 82 12.83 -19.81 -5.13
CA ALA A 82 11.56 -19.51 -4.49
C ALA A 82 11.67 -19.54 -2.95
N ASP A 83 12.30 -20.55 -2.39
CA ASP A 83 12.51 -20.69 -0.96
C ASP A 83 13.45 -19.60 -0.41
N TYR A 84 14.50 -19.26 -1.16
CA TYR A 84 15.42 -18.18 -0.79
C TYR A 84 14.69 -16.82 -0.74
N VAL A 85 13.94 -16.49 -1.81
CA VAL A 85 13.20 -15.24 -1.91
C VAL A 85 12.09 -15.17 -0.85
N TYR A 86 11.35 -16.26 -0.68
CA TYR A 86 10.31 -16.35 0.35
C TYR A 86 10.89 -16.03 1.73
N LYS A 87 11.94 -16.73 2.13
CA LYS A 87 12.55 -16.59 3.45
C LYS A 87 13.16 -15.20 3.69
N ASN A 88 13.89 -14.67 2.71
CA ASN A 88 14.71 -13.47 2.90
C ASN A 88 14.01 -12.16 2.54
N VAL A 89 12.93 -12.21 1.75
CA VAL A 89 12.23 -11.00 1.26
C VAL A 89 10.79 -10.93 1.77
N PHE A 90 10.06 -12.05 1.82
CA PHE A 90 8.62 -12.05 2.08
C PHE A 90 8.24 -12.42 3.52
N GLU A 91 8.75 -13.51 4.04
CA GLU A 91 8.28 -14.10 5.31
C GLU A 91 8.43 -13.12 6.48
N GLY A 92 9.64 -12.61 6.71
CA GLY A 92 9.92 -11.69 7.82
C GLY A 92 9.18 -10.37 7.70
N TYR A 93 9.12 -9.81 6.49
CA TYR A 93 8.36 -8.57 6.24
C TYR A 93 6.86 -8.77 6.51
N THR A 94 6.29 -9.86 6.02
CA THR A 94 4.87 -10.18 6.16
C THR A 94 4.50 -10.42 7.63
N LEU A 95 5.34 -11.17 8.36
CA LEU A 95 5.16 -11.39 9.80
C LEU A 95 5.16 -10.08 10.60
N LYS A 96 6.07 -9.16 10.30
CA LYS A 96 6.09 -7.83 10.93
C LYS A 96 4.83 -7.04 10.59
N GLN A 97 4.54 -6.90 9.29
CA GLN A 97 3.46 -6.05 8.79
C GLN A 97 2.08 -6.53 9.23
N TRP A 98 1.84 -7.83 9.16
CA TRP A 98 0.51 -8.43 9.34
C TRP A 98 0.37 -9.22 10.65
N GLY A 99 1.45 -9.62 11.29
CA GLY A 99 1.44 -10.58 12.40
C GLY A 99 1.07 -12.01 11.96
N LEU A 100 1.12 -12.27 10.65
CA LEU A 100 0.70 -13.51 9.99
C LEU A 100 1.73 -13.93 8.94
N ARG A 101 1.78 -15.20 8.63
CA ARG A 101 2.59 -15.72 7.53
C ARG A 101 1.94 -15.43 6.17
N PRO A 102 2.71 -15.42 5.06
CA PRO A 102 2.15 -15.18 3.73
C PRO A 102 0.99 -16.11 3.36
N GLU A 103 1.03 -17.38 3.77
CA GLU A 103 0.01 -18.40 3.48
C GLU A 103 -1.30 -18.19 4.26
N GLU A 104 -1.25 -17.44 5.35
CA GLU A 104 -2.42 -17.14 6.19
C GLU A 104 -3.23 -15.93 5.69
N LEU A 105 -2.68 -15.20 4.73
CA LEU A 105 -3.28 -14.03 4.12
C LEU A 105 -3.96 -14.37 2.79
N SER A 106 -4.92 -13.54 2.39
CA SER A 106 -5.47 -13.62 1.04
C SER A 106 -4.35 -13.56 -0.02
N PRO A 107 -4.38 -14.41 -1.06
CA PRO A 107 -3.37 -14.41 -2.12
C PRO A 107 -3.14 -13.07 -2.79
N SER A 108 -4.13 -12.19 -2.77
CA SER A 108 -4.03 -10.83 -3.30
C SER A 108 -2.97 -9.98 -2.60
N VAL A 109 -2.64 -10.26 -1.35
CA VAL A 109 -1.62 -9.52 -0.59
C VAL A 109 -0.22 -9.82 -1.10
N THR A 110 0.12 -11.12 -1.21
CA THR A 110 1.43 -11.55 -1.70
C THR A 110 1.62 -11.27 -3.19
N ALA A 111 0.53 -11.28 -3.97
CA ALA A 111 0.53 -10.95 -5.39
C ALA A 111 0.79 -9.45 -5.70
N ARG A 112 0.67 -8.56 -4.71
CA ARG A 112 0.94 -7.11 -4.91
C ARG A 112 2.39 -6.81 -5.24
N VAL A 113 3.32 -7.58 -4.69
CA VAL A 113 4.76 -7.45 -4.94
C VAL A 113 5.27 -8.78 -5.50
N PRO A 114 5.07 -9.05 -6.79
CA PRO A 114 5.49 -10.31 -7.40
C PRO A 114 7.01 -10.36 -7.61
N VAL A 115 7.52 -11.55 -7.83
CA VAL A 115 8.82 -11.73 -8.49
C VAL A 115 8.68 -11.27 -9.94
N LEU A 116 9.49 -10.29 -10.35
CA LEU A 116 9.43 -9.69 -11.68
C LEU A 116 10.51 -10.30 -12.59
N VAL A 117 10.10 -10.99 -13.62
CA VAL A 117 11.02 -11.58 -14.61
C VAL A 117 11.47 -10.50 -15.60
N SER A 118 12.17 -9.49 -15.11
CA SER A 118 12.65 -8.32 -15.86
C SER A 118 13.82 -7.66 -15.15
N HIS A 119 14.63 -6.91 -15.90
CA HIS A 119 15.67 -6.04 -15.34
C HIS A 119 15.14 -4.65 -14.91
N ASP A 120 13.85 -4.36 -15.06
CA ASP A 120 13.25 -3.12 -14.61
C ASP A 120 13.29 -3.05 -13.07
N THR A 121 13.90 -1.99 -12.52
CA THR A 121 14.05 -1.77 -11.09
C THR A 121 13.01 -0.80 -10.51
N ARG A 122 12.06 -0.33 -11.32
CA ARG A 122 10.94 0.47 -10.82
C ARG A 122 10.01 -0.41 -10.00
N TYR A 123 9.51 0.14 -8.91
CA TYR A 123 8.60 -0.59 -8.03
C TYR A 123 7.23 -0.85 -8.71
N PHE A 124 6.77 0.10 -9.52
CA PHE A 124 5.55 0.01 -10.33
C PHE A 124 5.88 0.05 -11.81
N GLN A 125 5.09 -0.64 -12.62
CA GLN A 125 5.17 -0.62 -14.09
C GLN A 125 3.97 0.10 -14.73
N ASP A 126 3.23 0.88 -13.94
CA ASP A 126 2.07 1.64 -14.40
C ASP A 126 2.45 2.75 -15.37
N ALA A 127 1.54 3.06 -16.30
CA ALA A 127 1.75 4.10 -17.31
C ALA A 127 1.77 5.52 -16.69
N TYR A 128 1.03 5.73 -15.59
CA TYR A 128 0.94 7.02 -14.91
C TYR A 128 1.63 6.93 -13.57
N GLN A 129 2.81 7.54 -13.45
CA GLN A 129 3.63 7.55 -12.24
C GLN A 129 4.14 8.97 -11.99
N ALA A 130 3.58 9.62 -11.00
CA ALA A 130 3.92 11.01 -10.67
C ALA A 130 3.55 11.35 -9.23
N MET A 131 4.16 12.41 -8.73
CA MET A 131 3.82 13.04 -7.45
C MET A 131 3.22 14.43 -7.71
N PRO A 132 2.25 14.88 -6.91
CA PRO A 132 1.78 16.26 -6.99
C PRO A 132 2.95 17.24 -6.80
N LYS A 133 3.15 18.16 -7.73
CA LYS A 133 4.31 19.07 -7.74
C LYS A 133 4.44 19.89 -6.46
N GLU A 134 3.31 20.36 -5.92
CA GLU A 134 3.25 21.13 -4.68
C GLU A 134 2.84 20.30 -3.43
N GLY A 135 2.81 18.97 -3.59
CA GLY A 135 2.44 18.02 -2.53
C GLY A 135 0.93 17.81 -2.39
N TYR A 136 0.59 16.80 -1.59
CA TYR A 136 -0.81 16.36 -1.40
C TYR A 136 -1.67 17.40 -0.67
N THR A 137 -1.11 18.14 0.29
CA THR A 137 -1.87 19.18 1.01
C THR A 137 -2.38 20.26 0.06
N ALA A 138 -1.56 20.70 -0.88
CA ALA A 138 -1.96 21.69 -1.89
C ALA A 138 -3.04 21.12 -2.84
N LEU A 139 -2.89 19.88 -3.26
CA LEU A 139 -3.88 19.18 -4.08
C LEU A 139 -5.24 19.12 -3.37
N PHE A 140 -5.29 18.64 -2.13
CA PHE A 140 -6.54 18.55 -1.36
C PHE A 140 -7.15 19.93 -1.08
N ARG A 141 -6.33 20.94 -0.79
CA ARG A 141 -6.83 22.31 -0.60
C ARG A 141 -7.55 22.81 -1.86
N ARG A 142 -7.01 22.52 -3.05
CA ARG A 142 -7.68 22.90 -4.31
C ARG A 142 -8.95 22.08 -4.56
N MET A 143 -8.95 20.79 -4.24
CA MET A 143 -10.16 19.94 -4.33
C MET A 143 -11.29 20.48 -3.43
N LEU A 144 -10.96 20.98 -2.26
CA LEU A 144 -11.92 21.48 -1.27
C LEU A 144 -12.27 22.96 -1.44
N ALA A 145 -11.60 23.69 -2.32
CA ALA A 145 -11.80 25.12 -2.57
C ALA A 145 -13.07 25.41 -3.41
N HIS A 146 -14.22 24.96 -2.90
CA HIS A 146 -15.51 25.20 -3.53
C HIS A 146 -16.48 25.81 -2.51
N PRO A 147 -17.29 26.84 -2.86
CA PRO A 147 -18.15 27.53 -1.89
C PRO A 147 -19.19 26.62 -1.21
N ASN A 148 -19.60 25.57 -1.88
CA ASN A 148 -20.56 24.59 -1.35
C ASN A 148 -19.93 23.49 -0.50
N ILE A 149 -18.59 23.44 -0.41
CA ILE A 149 -17.89 22.47 0.45
C ILE A 149 -17.59 23.15 1.79
N LYS A 150 -18.06 22.58 2.87
CA LYS A 150 -17.75 23.00 4.23
C LYS A 150 -16.86 21.95 4.88
N LEU A 151 -15.72 22.38 5.39
CA LEU A 151 -14.74 21.52 6.03
C LEU A 151 -14.80 21.72 7.56
N LEU A 152 -15.03 20.64 8.28
CA LEU A 152 -14.92 20.59 9.74
C LEU A 152 -13.76 19.66 10.09
N LEU A 153 -12.74 20.19 10.73
CA LEU A 153 -11.55 19.47 11.19
C LEU A 153 -11.65 19.19 12.69
N GLN A 154 -10.91 18.19 13.16
CA GLN A 154 -10.85 17.81 14.58
C GLN A 154 -12.23 17.48 15.17
N ALA A 155 -13.10 16.89 14.36
CA ALA A 155 -14.43 16.44 14.77
C ALA A 155 -14.59 14.97 14.38
N ASP A 156 -14.87 14.12 15.35
CA ASP A 156 -15.28 12.76 15.11
C ASP A 156 -16.73 12.69 14.63
N TRP A 157 -17.05 11.73 13.75
CA TRP A 157 -18.41 11.54 13.26
C TRP A 157 -19.41 11.37 14.41
N LYS A 158 -19.08 10.59 15.44
CA LYS A 158 -19.92 10.33 16.59
C LYS A 158 -20.27 11.59 17.41
N GLU A 159 -19.39 12.58 17.36
CA GLU A 159 -19.62 13.86 18.06
C GLU A 159 -20.63 14.74 17.33
N VAL A 160 -20.73 14.57 15.99
CA VAL A 160 -21.52 15.49 15.14
C VAL A 160 -22.73 14.83 14.48
N GLU A 161 -22.86 13.51 14.52
CA GLU A 161 -23.93 12.78 13.81
C GLU A 161 -25.36 13.25 14.17
N GLY A 162 -25.58 13.65 15.42
CA GLY A 162 -26.86 14.17 15.89
C GLY A 162 -27.18 15.64 15.48
N GLU A 163 -26.17 16.38 15.06
CA GLU A 163 -26.26 17.80 14.73
C GLU A 163 -26.26 18.07 13.22
N VAL A 164 -25.66 17.20 12.44
CA VAL A 164 -25.52 17.35 10.99
C VAL A 164 -26.72 16.71 10.27
N LYS A 165 -27.52 17.55 9.61
CA LYS A 165 -28.59 17.08 8.73
C LYS A 165 -28.05 16.84 7.33
N PHE A 166 -28.29 15.66 6.78
CA PHE A 166 -27.86 15.28 5.44
C PHE A 166 -28.97 14.54 4.67
N ALA A 167 -28.98 14.67 3.36
CA ALA A 167 -29.82 13.85 2.49
C ALA A 167 -29.12 12.53 2.16
N ARG A 168 -27.79 12.58 2.06
CA ARG A 168 -26.92 11.42 1.79
C ARG A 168 -25.66 11.51 2.64
N LEU A 169 -25.21 10.39 3.15
CA LEU A 169 -23.98 10.23 3.93
C LEU A 169 -23.03 9.29 3.20
N VAL A 170 -21.79 9.72 2.96
CA VAL A 170 -20.70 8.84 2.55
C VAL A 170 -19.74 8.68 3.72
N PHE A 171 -19.79 7.52 4.36
CA PHE A 171 -18.93 7.20 5.49
C PHE A 171 -17.66 6.48 5.02
N THR A 172 -16.49 7.00 5.40
CA THR A 172 -15.19 6.46 4.99
C THR A 172 -14.38 5.88 6.15
N GLY A 173 -14.90 5.94 7.36
CA GLY A 173 -14.34 5.30 8.56
C GLY A 173 -14.59 3.78 8.60
N PRO A 174 -14.17 3.11 9.69
CA PRO A 174 -14.40 1.68 9.89
C PRO A 174 -15.91 1.35 9.91
N ILE A 175 -16.34 0.46 9.04
CA ILE A 175 -17.77 0.11 8.93
C ILE A 175 -18.30 -0.56 10.20
N ASP A 176 -17.50 -1.38 10.86
CA ASP A 176 -17.83 -2.05 12.13
C ASP A 176 -18.05 -1.04 13.26
N GLU A 177 -17.26 0.01 13.30
CA GLU A 177 -17.42 1.10 14.27
C GLU A 177 -18.71 1.90 14.03
N PHE A 178 -19.07 2.15 12.76
CA PHE A 178 -20.33 2.79 12.41
C PHE A 178 -21.55 2.03 12.98
N PHE A 179 -21.53 0.70 12.92
CA PHE A 179 -22.58 -0.15 13.47
C PHE A 179 -22.37 -0.54 14.95
N GLY A 180 -21.49 0.15 15.68
CA GLY A 180 -21.26 -0.12 17.10
C GLY A 180 -20.79 -1.55 17.37
N TYR A 181 -20.01 -2.13 16.43
CA TYR A 181 -19.48 -3.50 16.52
C TYR A 181 -20.50 -4.62 16.61
N LEU A 182 -21.70 -4.42 16.01
CA LEU A 182 -22.84 -5.34 16.07
C LEU A 182 -22.49 -6.80 15.76
N HIS A 183 -21.57 -7.05 14.81
CA HIS A 183 -21.09 -8.37 14.40
C HIS A 183 -19.67 -8.67 14.91
N GLY A 184 -19.22 -7.91 15.91
CA GLY A 184 -17.86 -7.96 16.44
C GLY A 184 -16.86 -7.10 15.63
N PRO A 185 -15.70 -6.76 16.22
CA PRO A 185 -14.71 -5.91 15.57
C PRO A 185 -14.09 -6.57 14.36
N LEU A 186 -13.86 -5.78 13.32
CA LEU A 186 -13.05 -6.18 12.17
C LEU A 186 -11.57 -5.94 12.52
N PRO A 187 -10.68 -6.90 12.23
CA PRO A 187 -9.26 -6.73 12.49
C PRO A 187 -8.60 -5.75 11.52
N TYR A 188 -7.79 -4.84 12.08
CA TYR A 188 -6.94 -3.93 11.34
C TYR A 188 -5.49 -4.01 11.83
N ARG A 189 -4.57 -3.49 11.04
CA ARG A 189 -3.20 -3.19 11.44
C ARG A 189 -3.00 -1.69 11.54
N SER A 190 -2.16 -1.31 12.49
CA SER A 190 -1.73 0.06 12.71
C SER A 190 -0.25 0.24 12.40
N LEU A 191 0.19 1.49 12.36
CA LEU A 191 1.59 1.88 12.19
C LEU A 191 1.95 2.96 13.21
N ARG A 192 3.14 2.84 13.76
CA ARG A 192 3.79 3.92 14.49
C ARG A 192 4.95 4.46 13.67
N PHE A 193 5.00 5.77 13.52
CA PHE A 193 6.05 6.46 12.76
C PHE A 193 7.05 7.12 13.72
N ARG A 194 8.33 6.95 13.41
CA ARG A 194 9.41 7.72 14.03
C ARG A 194 10.09 8.56 12.96
N MET A 195 10.02 9.87 13.12
CA MET A 195 10.73 10.83 12.25
C MET A 195 12.11 11.09 12.79
N GLU A 196 13.10 11.17 11.91
CA GLU A 196 14.48 11.46 12.24
C GLU A 196 15.08 12.45 11.23
N LEU A 197 15.73 13.48 11.74
CA LEU A 197 16.47 14.43 10.91
C LEU A 197 17.84 13.86 10.57
N HIS A 198 18.12 13.70 9.29
CA HIS A 198 19.44 13.38 8.79
C HIS A 198 20.18 14.68 8.43
N PRO A 199 21.38 14.94 8.99
CA PRO A 199 22.09 16.21 8.81
C PRO A 199 22.69 16.41 7.40
N GLY A 200 22.82 15.34 6.61
CA GLY A 200 23.30 15.38 5.23
C GLY A 200 22.17 15.55 4.21
N PRO A 201 22.52 15.88 2.96
CA PRO A 201 21.52 16.09 1.91
C PRO A 201 20.75 14.84 1.55
N TRP A 202 21.37 13.67 1.67
CA TRP A 202 20.77 12.36 1.36
C TRP A 202 21.26 11.30 2.35
N ALA A 203 20.36 10.44 2.80
CA ALA A 203 20.63 9.29 3.63
C ALA A 203 20.53 7.97 2.85
N GLN A 204 19.66 7.94 1.84
CA GLN A 204 19.37 6.75 1.03
C GLN A 204 19.54 7.06 -0.46
N GLU A 205 19.85 6.04 -1.27
CA GLU A 205 19.91 6.20 -2.73
C GLU A 205 18.53 6.22 -3.38
N VAL A 206 17.50 5.73 -2.66
CA VAL A 206 16.11 5.61 -3.12
C VAL A 206 15.12 6.08 -2.06
N GLY A 207 13.89 6.35 -2.47
CA GLY A 207 12.87 6.88 -1.57
C GLY A 207 12.49 5.96 -0.42
N THR A 208 12.61 4.64 -0.60
CA THR A 208 12.22 3.67 0.43
C THR A 208 13.17 2.48 0.46
N VAL A 209 13.62 2.13 1.66
CA VAL A 209 14.39 0.91 1.93
C VAL A 209 13.60 0.02 2.88
N ASN A 210 13.33 -1.21 2.48
CA ASN A 210 12.66 -2.23 3.29
C ASN A 210 13.67 -3.03 4.10
N TYR A 211 13.27 -3.40 5.32
CA TYR A 211 14.02 -4.23 6.25
C TYR A 211 13.21 -5.50 6.58
N PRO A 212 13.26 -6.54 5.75
CA PRO A 212 12.42 -7.73 5.93
C PRO A 212 12.73 -8.48 7.23
N ASN A 213 13.98 -8.59 7.63
CA ASN A 213 14.42 -9.55 8.64
C ASN A 213 14.92 -8.90 9.94
N GLU A 214 15.91 -8.03 9.81
CA GLU A 214 16.58 -7.39 10.93
C GLU A 214 15.81 -6.20 11.43
N HIS A 215 15.82 -5.63 12.44
CA HIS A 215 15.12 -4.45 12.94
C HIS A 215 13.60 -4.62 13.16
N PRO A 216 13.03 -3.91 14.13
CA PRO A 216 11.59 -3.96 14.41
C PRO A 216 10.73 -3.14 13.43
N TYR A 217 11.32 -2.24 12.66
CA TYR A 217 10.63 -1.50 11.60
C TYR A 217 10.64 -2.28 10.29
N THR A 218 9.64 -2.04 9.45
CA THR A 218 9.53 -2.70 8.14
C THR A 218 10.23 -1.92 7.04
N ARG A 219 10.28 -0.59 7.14
CA ARG A 219 10.89 0.27 6.13
C ARG A 219 11.28 1.63 6.67
N VAL A 220 12.18 2.27 5.94
CA VAL A 220 12.58 3.66 6.14
C VAL A 220 12.32 4.42 4.86
N THR A 221 11.59 5.52 4.95
CA THR A 221 11.28 6.38 3.81
C THR A 221 12.01 7.71 3.95
N GLU A 222 12.75 8.10 2.92
CA GLU A 222 13.36 9.43 2.79
C GLU A 222 12.48 10.32 1.92
N PHE A 223 11.82 11.29 2.53
CA PHE A 223 10.78 12.08 1.86
C PHE A 223 11.28 12.95 0.71
N LYS A 224 12.53 13.41 0.73
CA LYS A 224 13.10 14.24 -0.34
C LYS A 224 12.98 13.62 -1.73
N HIS A 225 13.17 12.29 -1.84
CA HIS A 225 12.98 11.58 -3.11
C HIS A 225 11.55 11.72 -3.62
N LEU A 226 10.57 11.63 -2.72
CA LEU A 226 9.16 11.70 -3.07
C LEU A 226 8.71 13.13 -3.37
N THR A 227 9.19 14.10 -2.59
CA THR A 227 8.79 15.52 -2.69
C THR A 227 9.55 16.31 -3.72
N GLY A 228 10.77 15.87 -4.11
CA GLY A 228 11.66 16.60 -5.02
C GLY A 228 12.31 17.82 -4.38
N GLN A 229 12.44 17.87 -3.05
CA GLN A 229 13.06 18.96 -2.30
C GLN A 229 14.59 18.78 -2.21
N ASP A 230 15.24 18.52 -3.34
CA ASP A 230 16.67 18.23 -3.47
C ASP A 230 17.60 19.40 -3.09
N TYR A 231 17.06 20.62 -3.08
CA TYR A 231 17.76 21.84 -2.68
C TYR A 231 18.01 21.98 -1.17
N LEU A 232 17.40 21.15 -0.32
CA LEU A 232 17.57 21.22 1.13
C LEU A 232 18.88 20.54 1.57
N PRO A 233 19.63 21.12 2.51
CA PRO A 233 20.92 20.58 2.96
C PRO A 233 20.78 19.38 3.93
N HIS A 234 19.58 19.12 4.42
CA HIS A 234 19.24 18.02 5.33
C HIS A 234 18.08 17.20 4.77
N SER A 235 17.82 16.05 5.35
CA SER A 235 16.73 15.17 4.94
C SER A 235 15.94 14.67 6.14
N THR A 236 14.71 14.21 5.92
CA THR A 236 13.87 13.58 6.94
C THR A 236 13.62 12.13 6.58
N LEU A 237 13.94 11.25 7.52
CA LEU A 237 13.68 9.82 7.46
C LEU A 237 12.45 9.47 8.29
N CYS A 238 11.61 8.61 7.76
CA CYS A 238 10.46 8.05 8.45
C CYS A 238 10.62 6.55 8.62
N TYR A 239 10.74 6.11 9.87
CA TYR A 239 10.79 4.70 10.25
C TYR A 239 9.37 4.22 10.54
N GLU A 240 8.93 3.15 9.87
CA GLU A 240 7.59 2.59 10.02
C GLU A 240 7.62 1.32 10.87
N TYR A 241 6.92 1.35 12.01
CA TYR A 241 6.77 0.23 12.95
C TYR A 241 5.34 -0.30 12.86
N PRO A 242 5.13 -1.53 12.37
CA PRO A 242 3.81 -2.15 12.36
C PRO A 242 3.35 -2.51 13.76
N GLU A 243 2.09 -2.23 14.05
CA GLU A 243 1.46 -2.51 15.34
C GLU A 243 0.09 -3.15 15.14
N ALA A 244 -0.42 -3.82 16.18
CA ALA A 244 -1.82 -4.19 16.24
C ALA A 244 -2.69 -2.94 16.36
N TYR A 245 -3.85 -2.93 15.71
CA TYR A 245 -4.82 -1.87 15.91
C TYR A 245 -5.55 -2.09 17.24
N GLU A 246 -5.65 -1.03 18.02
CA GLU A 246 -6.39 -0.96 19.27
C GLU A 246 -7.30 0.27 19.22
N PRO A 247 -8.65 0.08 19.22
CA PRO A 247 -9.59 1.22 19.18
C PRO A 247 -9.31 2.26 20.27
N GLY A 248 -9.30 3.54 19.88
CA GLY A 248 -9.03 4.67 20.79
C GLY A 248 -7.55 4.87 21.17
N ARG A 249 -6.64 3.99 20.75
CA ARG A 249 -5.20 4.10 21.03
C ARG A 249 -4.38 4.47 19.80
N ASN A 250 -4.69 3.88 18.66
CA ASN A 250 -3.98 4.12 17.41
C ASN A 250 -4.94 4.06 16.21
N GLU A 251 -4.43 4.39 15.03
CA GLU A 251 -5.23 4.49 13.82
C GLU A 251 -5.29 3.17 13.04
N PRO A 252 -6.44 2.81 12.43
CA PRO A 252 -6.55 1.65 11.55
C PRO A 252 -6.03 2.00 10.15
N TYR A 253 -4.84 1.51 9.78
CA TYR A 253 -4.26 1.77 8.45
C TYR A 253 -4.63 0.70 7.41
N TYR A 254 -4.68 -0.57 7.83
CA TYR A 254 -4.86 -1.69 6.91
C TYR A 254 -5.89 -2.69 7.44
N PRO A 255 -6.94 -3.00 6.67
CA PRO A 255 -7.76 -4.18 6.91
C PRO A 255 -6.90 -5.44 6.85
N VAL A 256 -7.13 -6.42 7.71
CA VAL A 256 -6.41 -7.71 7.67
C VAL A 256 -7.15 -8.65 6.71
N PRO A 257 -6.60 -8.92 5.50
CA PRO A 257 -7.31 -9.65 4.45
C PRO A 257 -7.21 -11.16 4.69
N ARG A 258 -8.21 -11.70 5.38
CA ARG A 258 -8.43 -13.13 5.64
C ARG A 258 -9.89 -13.47 5.34
N GLU A 259 -10.14 -14.71 4.96
CA GLU A 259 -11.49 -15.17 4.60
C GLU A 259 -12.51 -14.97 5.73
N GLU A 260 -12.14 -15.32 6.95
CA GLU A 260 -12.99 -15.11 8.15
C GLU A 260 -13.35 -13.64 8.40
N ASN A 261 -12.46 -12.72 8.06
CA ASN A 261 -12.69 -11.28 8.20
C ASN A 261 -13.60 -10.77 7.07
N GLU A 262 -13.43 -11.30 5.87
CA GLU A 262 -14.31 -10.99 4.74
C GLU A 262 -15.73 -11.50 4.98
N GLU A 263 -15.90 -12.68 5.61
CA GLU A 263 -17.21 -13.18 6.02
C GLU A 263 -17.87 -12.25 7.03
N ARG A 264 -17.14 -11.81 8.06
CA ARG A 264 -17.66 -10.84 9.03
C ARG A 264 -18.00 -9.51 8.38
N TYR A 265 -17.18 -9.02 7.46
CA TYR A 265 -17.46 -7.80 6.70
C TYR A 265 -18.75 -7.93 5.88
N ARG A 266 -19.06 -9.11 5.30
CA ARG A 266 -20.33 -9.34 4.59
C ARG A 266 -21.53 -9.14 5.47
N LEU A 267 -21.49 -9.48 6.76
CA LEU A 267 -22.58 -9.22 7.70
C LEU A 267 -22.83 -7.71 7.84
N TYR A 268 -21.77 -6.91 7.92
CA TYR A 268 -21.90 -5.45 7.93
C TYR A 268 -22.46 -4.89 6.62
N LEU A 269 -22.12 -5.48 5.48
CA LEU A 269 -22.74 -5.09 4.20
C LEU A 269 -24.25 -5.35 4.16
N GLU A 270 -24.72 -6.45 4.76
CA GLU A 270 -26.16 -6.72 4.87
C GLU A 270 -26.86 -5.66 5.75
N GLU A 271 -26.23 -5.19 6.83
CA GLU A 271 -26.76 -4.07 7.61
C GLU A 271 -26.75 -2.75 6.81
N ALA A 272 -25.68 -2.50 6.08
CA ALA A 272 -25.55 -1.30 5.25
C ALA A 272 -26.66 -1.20 4.19
N LYS A 273 -27.08 -2.31 3.59
CA LYS A 273 -28.18 -2.37 2.60
C LYS A 273 -29.53 -1.93 3.18
N LYS A 274 -29.73 -2.01 4.50
CA LYS A 274 -30.97 -1.59 5.15
C LYS A 274 -31.06 -0.08 5.32
N LEU A 275 -29.94 0.63 5.20
CA LEU A 275 -29.87 2.07 5.36
C LEU A 275 -30.18 2.78 4.03
N LYS A 276 -31.04 3.79 4.09
CA LYS A 276 -31.33 4.65 2.93
C LYS A 276 -30.44 5.89 2.93
N GLY A 277 -29.80 6.16 1.80
CA GLY A 277 -28.95 7.34 1.65
C GLY A 277 -27.64 7.30 2.44
N VAL A 278 -27.22 6.12 2.90
CA VAL A 278 -25.92 5.94 3.59
C VAL A 278 -25.06 4.99 2.76
N TYR A 279 -23.86 5.42 2.46
CA TYR A 279 -22.91 4.71 1.60
C TYR A 279 -21.58 4.56 2.32
N PHE A 280 -20.93 3.43 2.09
CA PHE A 280 -19.60 3.16 2.62
C PHE A 280 -18.58 3.12 1.49
N ALA A 281 -17.42 3.74 1.70
CA ALA A 281 -16.36 3.76 0.71
C ALA A 281 -14.99 3.97 1.35
N GLY A 282 -13.95 3.72 0.57
CA GLY A 282 -12.57 3.89 1.02
C GLY A 282 -12.02 2.63 1.70
N ARG A 283 -10.76 2.69 2.10
CA ARG A 283 -10.03 1.54 2.63
C ARG A 283 -10.71 0.90 3.85
N LEU A 284 -11.27 1.71 4.74
CA LEU A 284 -11.92 1.26 5.98
C LEU A 284 -13.40 0.94 5.75
N GLY A 285 -14.13 1.78 5.01
CA GLY A 285 -15.55 1.58 4.72
C GLY A 285 -15.82 0.37 3.83
N ASP A 286 -14.96 0.11 2.83
CA ASP A 286 -15.03 -1.06 1.96
C ASP A 286 -14.27 -2.27 2.54
N TYR A 287 -13.60 -2.14 3.68
CA TYR A 287 -12.71 -3.15 4.28
C TYR A 287 -11.73 -3.73 3.25
N ARG A 288 -11.06 -2.86 2.47
CA ARG A 288 -10.17 -3.24 1.37
C ARG A 288 -8.84 -2.52 1.42
N TYR A 289 -7.77 -3.25 1.13
CA TYR A 289 -6.42 -2.68 1.04
C TYR A 289 -6.20 -1.98 -0.31
N TYR A 290 -6.77 -0.79 -0.44
CA TYR A 290 -6.61 0.06 -1.64
C TYR A 290 -5.26 0.76 -1.71
N ASN A 291 -4.72 0.90 -2.92
CA ASN A 291 -3.78 1.96 -3.26
C ASN A 291 -4.54 3.30 -3.40
N MET A 292 -3.81 4.42 -3.38
CA MET A 292 -4.43 5.75 -3.47
C MET A 292 -5.28 5.93 -4.74
N ASP A 293 -4.78 5.49 -5.89
CA ASP A 293 -5.52 5.54 -7.16
C ASP A 293 -6.79 4.68 -7.15
N GLN A 294 -6.75 3.54 -6.49
CA GLN A 294 -7.91 2.67 -6.30
C GLN A 294 -8.96 3.31 -5.38
N ALA A 295 -8.53 4.00 -4.31
CA ALA A 295 -9.44 4.73 -3.45
C ALA A 295 -10.14 5.88 -4.21
N VAL A 296 -9.40 6.63 -5.02
CA VAL A 296 -9.98 7.67 -5.89
C VAL A 296 -10.94 7.07 -6.93
N ALA A 297 -10.56 5.96 -7.57
CA ALA A 297 -11.42 5.28 -8.53
C ALA A 297 -12.73 4.81 -7.89
N ARG A 298 -12.67 4.29 -6.64
CA ARG A 298 -13.84 3.88 -5.86
C ARG A 298 -14.75 5.07 -5.56
N ALA A 299 -14.17 6.20 -5.15
CA ALA A 299 -14.93 7.42 -4.88
C ALA A 299 -15.64 7.96 -6.13
N LEU A 300 -14.94 7.98 -7.27
CA LEU A 300 -15.54 8.40 -8.55
C LEU A 300 -16.69 7.48 -8.98
N LYS A 301 -16.52 6.17 -8.79
CA LYS A 301 -17.56 5.19 -9.09
C LYS A 301 -18.78 5.37 -8.18
N LEU A 302 -18.56 5.53 -6.87
CA LEU A 302 -19.64 5.77 -5.92
C LEU A 302 -20.41 7.05 -6.24
N PHE A 303 -19.70 8.11 -6.64
CA PHE A 303 -20.37 9.35 -7.05
C PHE A 303 -21.31 9.12 -8.23
N GLU A 304 -20.87 8.37 -9.24
CA GLU A 304 -21.74 8.02 -10.40
C GLU A 304 -22.97 7.21 -9.94
N GLU A 305 -22.82 6.26 -9.05
CA GLU A 305 -23.90 5.47 -8.46
C GLU A 305 -24.93 6.39 -7.77
N ILE A 306 -24.47 7.29 -6.90
CA ILE A 306 -25.31 8.22 -6.12
C ILE A 306 -26.08 9.21 -7.02
N VAL A 307 -25.48 9.68 -8.08
CA VAL A 307 -26.11 10.68 -8.98
C VAL A 307 -27.20 10.05 -9.84
N HIS A 308 -27.12 8.76 -10.12
CA HIS A 308 -28.11 8.04 -10.94
C HIS A 308 -29.24 7.38 -10.14
N GLU A 309 -29.20 7.42 -8.79
CA GLU A 309 -30.33 7.09 -7.90
C GLU A 309 -31.35 8.26 -7.80
#